data_8ff3f4610653f8fe000a58c9f32bbc43
#
_entry.id   8ff3f4610653f8fe000a58c9f32bbc43
#
_cell.length_a   1.000
_cell.length_b   1.000
_cell.length_c   1.000
_cell.angle_alpha   90.00
_cell.angle_beta   90.00
_cell.angle_gamma   90.00
#
_symmetry.space_group_name_H-M   'P 1'
#
loop_
_entity.id
_entity.type
_entity.pdbx_description
1 polymer ?
#
loop_
_entity_poly.entity_id
_entity_poly.type
_entity_poly.pdbx_seq_one_letter_code
_entity_poly.pdbx_strand_id
1 'polypeptide(L)'
;MAEDEFVRRLGEVGHWQDNGRVGILDLLADAGLLVHEGLVLTRRAHEEFLRTSGVLRDVRTAARRGEDARRQAAQIRSRHASYPVEGALNRAICEALIGLNARVVVVLSEDLEKGSLRSVPEVKDAVRDAWLSLRGLERQVEAAARGEDLPTWPLLVYSQAKI
;
A
#
# COMPACT_ATOMS: atom_id res chain seq x y z
N MET A 1 -11.43 5.01 15.46
CA MET A 1 -10.12 4.87 16.10
C MET A 1 -9.05 4.64 15.06
N ALA A 2 -7.91 5.31 15.23
CA ALA A 2 -6.85 5.34 14.22
C ALA A 2 -6.28 3.97 13.83
N GLU A 3 -6.37 2.99 14.72
CA GLU A 3 -5.85 1.64 14.51
C GLU A 3 -6.63 0.84 13.47
N ASP A 4 -7.92 1.18 13.25
CA ASP A 4 -8.78 0.47 12.31
C ASP A 4 -8.97 1.24 10.99
N GLU A 5 -8.32 2.37 10.84
CA GLU A 5 -8.44 3.17 9.64
C GLU A 5 -7.62 2.61 8.49
N PHE A 6 -8.25 2.50 7.33
CA PHE A 6 -7.54 2.16 6.09
C PHE A 6 -6.78 3.34 5.51
N VAL A 7 -7.33 4.54 5.69
CA VAL A 7 -6.79 5.77 5.12
C VAL A 7 -6.77 6.85 6.21
N ARG A 8 -5.66 7.60 6.28
CA ARG A 8 -5.58 8.79 7.11
C ARG A 8 -4.88 9.91 6.36
N ARG A 9 -5.04 11.13 6.82
CA ARG A 9 -4.37 12.27 6.22
C ARG A 9 -2.89 12.27 6.57
N LEU A 10 -2.08 12.67 5.61
CA LEU A 10 -0.66 12.87 5.83
C LEU A 10 -0.45 13.97 6.89
N GLY A 11 0.34 13.68 7.91
CA GLY A 11 0.61 14.61 8.99
C GLY A 11 -0.39 14.60 10.13
N GLU A 12 -1.42 13.74 10.11
CA GLU A 12 -2.27 13.57 11.28
C GLU A 12 -1.48 12.92 12.41
N VAL A 13 -1.66 13.44 13.62
CA VAL A 13 -1.03 12.89 14.81
C VAL A 13 -1.49 11.44 14.98
N GLY A 14 -0.57 10.53 14.84
CA GLY A 14 -0.83 9.11 14.94
C GLY A 14 0.37 8.36 15.46
N HIS A 15 0.22 7.06 15.59
CA HIS A 15 1.30 6.21 16.08
C HIS A 15 2.37 6.03 15.02
N TRP A 16 3.56 6.52 15.32
CA TRP A 16 4.76 6.38 14.50
C TRP A 16 5.33 4.98 14.65
N GLN A 17 4.72 4.02 14.00
CA GLN A 17 5.21 2.64 14.02
C GLN A 17 6.04 2.29 12.79
N ASP A 18 6.07 3.18 11.81
CA ASP A 18 6.79 2.95 10.58
C ASP A 18 8.06 3.77 10.51
N ASN A 19 9.19 3.08 10.48
CA ASN A 19 10.51 3.70 10.31
C ASN A 19 10.91 3.84 8.84
N GLY A 20 10.00 3.50 7.92
CA GLY A 20 10.26 3.59 6.50
C GLY A 20 10.04 4.98 5.94
N ARG A 21 10.20 5.09 4.62
CA ARG A 21 10.06 6.35 3.87
C ARG A 21 8.71 7.02 4.11
N VAL A 22 7.62 6.28 4.08
CA VAL A 22 6.28 6.83 4.28
C VAL A 22 6.13 7.37 5.70
N GLY A 23 6.62 6.66 6.70
CA GLY A 23 6.60 7.10 8.09
C GLY A 23 7.39 8.38 8.32
N ILE A 24 8.55 8.51 7.69
CA ILE A 24 9.38 9.72 7.77
C ILE A 24 8.66 10.92 7.15
N LEU A 25 8.07 10.74 5.98
CA LEU A 25 7.35 11.81 5.29
C LEU A 25 6.11 12.24 6.09
N ASP A 26 5.42 11.31 6.71
CA ASP A 26 4.27 11.59 7.55
C ASP A 26 4.70 12.39 8.80
N LEU A 27 5.84 12.04 9.40
CA LEU A 27 6.43 12.78 10.52
C LEU A 27 6.78 14.23 10.12
N LEU A 28 7.39 14.41 8.95
CA LEU A 28 7.74 15.74 8.45
C LEU A 28 6.49 16.58 8.19
N ALA A 29 5.43 15.98 7.68
CA ALA A 29 4.16 16.66 7.47
C ALA A 29 3.51 17.08 8.79
N ASP A 30 3.53 16.23 9.80
CA ASP A 30 3.03 16.54 11.14
C ASP A 30 3.80 17.72 11.78
N ALA A 31 5.09 17.81 11.51
CA ALA A 31 5.93 18.91 11.97
C ALA A 31 5.76 20.20 11.15
N GLY A 32 4.88 20.21 10.14
CA GLY A 32 4.65 21.37 9.29
C GLY A 32 5.73 21.60 8.23
N LEU A 33 6.56 20.63 7.97
CA LEU A 33 7.69 20.74 7.04
C LEU A 33 7.37 20.32 5.59
N LEU A 34 6.21 19.71 5.38
CA LEU A 34 5.73 19.34 4.04
C LEU A 34 4.55 20.19 3.65
N VAL A 35 4.54 20.64 2.40
CA VAL A 35 3.53 21.53 1.83
C VAL A 35 2.48 20.76 1.03
N HIS A 36 2.71 19.47 0.78
CA HIS A 36 1.79 18.65 -0.01
C HIS A 36 0.66 18.08 0.84
N GLU A 37 -0.53 18.15 0.30
CA GLU A 37 -1.65 17.40 0.84
C GLU A 37 -1.52 15.94 0.41
N GLY A 38 -1.78 15.04 1.32
CA GLY A 38 -1.64 13.63 1.03
C GLY A 38 -2.44 12.74 1.96
N LEU A 39 -2.46 11.47 1.57
CA LEU A 39 -3.13 10.40 2.29
C LEU A 39 -2.12 9.29 2.55
N VAL A 40 -2.23 8.68 3.70
CA VAL A 40 -1.50 7.45 4.01
C VAL A 40 -2.50 6.30 3.96
N LEU A 41 -2.27 5.34 3.09
CA LEU A 41 -2.94 4.05 3.12
C LEU A 41 -2.18 3.20 4.12
N THR A 42 -2.82 2.89 5.23
CA THR A 42 -2.17 2.31 6.40
C THR A 42 -1.76 0.85 6.17
N ARG A 43 -0.97 0.30 7.09
CA ARG A 43 -0.68 -1.14 7.11
C ARG A 43 -1.96 -1.96 7.21
N ARG A 44 -2.95 -1.46 7.94
CA ARG A 44 -4.27 -2.08 8.04
C ARG A 44 -4.95 -2.18 6.68
N ALA A 45 -4.79 -1.16 5.84
CA ALA A 45 -5.29 -1.20 4.47
C ALA A 45 -4.61 -2.29 3.65
N HIS A 46 -3.30 -2.44 3.77
CA HIS A 46 -2.57 -3.50 3.10
C HIS A 46 -3.03 -4.90 3.56
N GLU A 47 -3.19 -5.08 4.86
CA GLU A 47 -3.73 -6.33 5.42
C GLU A 47 -5.12 -6.65 4.87
N GLU A 48 -5.99 -5.65 4.80
CA GLU A 48 -7.33 -5.82 4.23
C GLU A 48 -7.27 -6.23 2.76
N PHE A 49 -6.39 -5.60 1.98
CA PHE A 49 -6.17 -5.97 0.59
C PHE A 49 -5.73 -7.43 0.46
N LEU A 50 -4.74 -7.84 1.24
CA LEU A 50 -4.25 -9.23 1.23
C LEU A 50 -5.37 -10.23 1.53
N ARG A 51 -6.22 -9.90 2.50
CA ARG A 51 -7.31 -10.76 2.93
C ARG A 51 -8.41 -10.85 1.87
N THR A 52 -8.89 -9.72 1.37
CA THR A 52 -10.05 -9.66 0.48
C THR A 52 -9.74 -10.05 -0.96
N SER A 53 -8.51 -9.84 -1.41
CA SER A 53 -8.08 -10.20 -2.77
C SER A 53 -7.81 -11.68 -2.96
N GLY A 54 -7.57 -12.41 -1.88
CA GLY A 54 -7.10 -13.80 -1.95
C GLY A 54 -5.59 -13.95 -2.02
N VAL A 55 -4.84 -12.85 -2.06
CA VAL A 55 -3.37 -12.89 -2.09
C VAL A 55 -2.81 -13.59 -0.86
N LEU A 56 -3.38 -13.30 0.33
CA LEU A 56 -2.94 -13.95 1.58
C LEU A 56 -2.99 -15.47 1.48
N ARG A 57 -4.09 -15.99 0.96
CA ARG A 57 -4.26 -17.44 0.76
C ARG A 57 -3.22 -17.99 -0.21
N ASP A 58 -3.00 -17.29 -1.32
CA ASP A 58 -2.03 -17.72 -2.33
C ASP A 58 -0.60 -17.70 -1.81
N VAL A 59 -0.24 -16.69 -1.01
CA VAL A 59 1.07 -16.62 -0.36
C VAL A 59 1.27 -17.80 0.59
N ARG A 60 0.28 -18.09 1.42
CA ARG A 60 0.34 -19.24 2.34
C ARG A 60 0.45 -20.57 1.61
N THR A 61 -0.29 -20.73 0.52
CA THR A 61 -0.23 -21.94 -0.31
C THR A 61 1.15 -22.09 -0.95
N ALA A 62 1.70 -21.02 -1.50
CA ALA A 62 3.05 -21.01 -2.09
C ALA A 62 4.11 -21.38 -1.06
N ALA A 63 4.02 -20.84 0.14
CA ALA A 63 4.94 -21.15 1.25
C ALA A 63 4.91 -22.65 1.62
N ARG A 64 3.73 -23.26 1.63
CA ARG A 64 3.59 -24.69 1.93
C ARG A 64 4.20 -25.59 0.87
N ARG A 65 4.20 -25.15 -0.40
CA ARG A 65 4.78 -25.91 -1.51
C ARG A 65 6.30 -25.92 -1.47
N GLY A 66 6.92 -24.96 -0.77
CA GLY A 66 8.38 -24.89 -0.65
C GLY A 66 9.12 -24.60 -1.95
N GLU A 67 8.43 -24.09 -2.96
CA GLU A 67 9.04 -23.71 -4.23
C GLU A 67 9.75 -22.34 -4.10
N ASP A 68 10.54 -21.99 -5.13
CA ASP A 68 11.24 -20.70 -5.20
C ASP A 68 10.27 -19.53 -4.97
N ALA A 69 10.55 -18.73 -3.94
CA ALA A 69 9.71 -17.63 -3.53
C ALA A 69 9.55 -16.56 -4.63
N ARG A 70 10.62 -16.29 -5.37
CA ARG A 70 10.59 -15.32 -6.48
C ARG A 70 9.66 -15.77 -7.59
N ARG A 71 9.70 -17.03 -7.95
CA ARG A 71 8.83 -17.61 -8.98
C ARG A 71 7.38 -17.61 -8.52
N GLN A 72 7.12 -17.96 -7.26
CA GLN A 72 5.79 -17.93 -6.68
C GLN A 72 5.23 -16.52 -6.64
N ALA A 73 6.06 -15.54 -6.28
CA ALA A 73 5.66 -14.13 -6.28
C ALA A 73 5.23 -13.67 -7.67
N ALA A 74 5.96 -14.04 -8.71
CA ALA A 74 5.61 -13.71 -10.09
C ALA A 74 4.27 -14.31 -10.50
N GLN A 75 3.99 -15.55 -10.10
CA GLN A 75 2.71 -16.22 -10.39
C GLN A 75 1.55 -15.55 -9.66
N ILE A 76 1.73 -15.21 -8.39
CA ILE A 76 0.71 -14.52 -7.59
C ILE A 76 0.40 -13.16 -8.20
N ARG A 77 1.43 -12.39 -8.52
CA ARG A 77 1.25 -11.09 -9.17
C ARG A 77 0.46 -11.19 -10.47
N SER A 78 0.83 -12.12 -11.33
CA SER A 78 0.15 -12.34 -12.60
C SER A 78 -1.32 -12.68 -12.42
N ARG A 79 -1.64 -13.51 -11.43
CA ARG A 79 -3.02 -13.92 -11.14
C ARG A 79 -3.89 -12.77 -10.66
N HIS A 80 -3.34 -11.84 -9.90
CA HIS A 80 -4.09 -10.76 -9.26
C HIS A 80 -3.98 -9.41 -9.95
N ALA A 81 -3.16 -9.28 -10.99
CA ALA A 81 -2.87 -8.00 -11.65
C ALA A 81 -4.09 -7.33 -12.30
N SER A 82 -5.11 -8.10 -12.65
CA SER A 82 -6.31 -7.60 -13.32
C SER A 82 -7.48 -7.33 -12.38
N TYR A 83 -7.36 -7.72 -11.11
CA TYR A 83 -8.46 -7.56 -10.16
C TYR A 83 -8.40 -6.21 -9.47
N PRO A 84 -9.52 -5.47 -9.44
CA PRO A 84 -9.55 -4.17 -8.77
C PRO A 84 -9.55 -4.33 -7.25
N VAL A 85 -9.17 -3.26 -6.57
CA VAL A 85 -9.40 -3.13 -5.14
C VAL A 85 -10.90 -2.97 -4.91
N GLU A 86 -11.49 -3.76 -4.03
CA GLU A 86 -12.93 -3.83 -3.83
C GLU A 86 -13.35 -3.59 -2.37
N GLY A 87 -14.66 -3.47 -2.17
CA GLY A 87 -15.30 -3.44 -0.85
C GLY A 87 -15.03 -2.18 -0.04
N ALA A 88 -14.96 -2.35 1.27
CA ALA A 88 -14.77 -1.25 2.22
C ALA A 88 -13.48 -0.47 1.97
N LEU A 89 -12.42 -1.16 1.59
CA LEU A 89 -11.14 -0.52 1.27
C LEU A 89 -11.27 0.40 0.06
N ASN A 90 -11.92 -0.06 -1.01
CA ASN A 90 -12.18 0.75 -2.19
C ASN A 90 -13.00 2.01 -1.84
N ARG A 91 -14.04 1.85 -1.04
CA ARG A 91 -14.86 2.99 -0.61
C ARG A 91 -14.05 4.00 0.18
N ALA A 92 -13.22 3.54 1.11
CA ALA A 92 -12.38 4.42 1.92
C ALA A 92 -11.39 5.22 1.06
N ILE A 93 -10.77 4.56 0.08
CA ILE A 93 -9.85 5.21 -0.85
C ILE A 93 -10.58 6.27 -1.68
N CYS A 94 -11.74 5.92 -2.25
CA CYS A 94 -12.52 6.86 -3.06
C CYS A 94 -12.97 8.08 -2.28
N GLU A 95 -13.49 7.90 -1.08
CA GLU A 95 -13.90 9.01 -0.22
C GLU A 95 -12.75 9.94 0.14
N ALA A 96 -11.59 9.35 0.46
CA ALA A 96 -10.42 10.13 0.80
C ALA A 96 -9.87 10.92 -0.40
N LEU A 97 -9.91 10.35 -1.60
CA LEU A 97 -9.47 11.02 -2.82
C LEU A 97 -10.36 12.20 -3.18
N ILE A 98 -11.66 12.10 -2.94
CA ILE A 98 -12.58 13.23 -3.14
C ILE A 98 -12.16 14.41 -2.26
N GLY A 99 -11.78 14.15 -1.00
CA GLY A 99 -11.31 15.19 -0.08
C GLY A 99 -9.96 15.80 -0.45
N LEU A 100 -9.15 15.13 -1.26
CA LEU A 100 -7.81 15.60 -1.60
C LEU A 100 -7.81 16.72 -2.64
N ASN A 101 -8.88 16.88 -3.39
CA ASN A 101 -9.05 17.94 -4.40
C ASN A 101 -7.85 18.06 -5.37
N ALA A 102 -7.38 16.95 -5.86
CA ALA A 102 -6.26 16.89 -6.82
C ALA A 102 -6.68 16.14 -8.08
N ARG A 103 -6.09 16.50 -9.23
CA ARG A 103 -6.30 15.77 -10.49
C ARG A 103 -5.23 14.70 -10.71
N VAL A 104 -4.03 14.99 -10.26
CA VAL A 104 -2.87 14.13 -10.42
C VAL A 104 -2.22 13.95 -9.06
N VAL A 105 -1.86 12.73 -8.76
CA VAL A 105 -1.26 12.35 -7.49
C VAL A 105 -0.04 11.46 -7.74
N VAL A 106 0.84 11.39 -6.76
CA VAL A 106 1.96 10.46 -6.75
C VAL A 106 1.65 9.37 -5.76
N VAL A 107 1.79 8.12 -6.17
CA VAL A 107 1.69 6.95 -5.30
C VAL A 107 3.10 6.47 -4.99
N LEU A 108 3.46 6.46 -3.71
CA LEU A 108 4.78 6.10 -3.23
C LEU A 108 4.69 4.91 -2.29
N SER A 109 5.54 3.92 -2.53
CA SER A 109 5.67 2.73 -1.68
C SER A 109 7.11 2.59 -1.20
N GLU A 110 7.30 1.86 -0.11
CA GLU A 110 8.63 1.50 0.40
C GLU A 110 9.46 0.71 -0.61
N ASP A 111 8.81 -0.08 -1.45
CA ASP A 111 9.46 -0.92 -2.45
C ASP A 111 9.75 -0.21 -3.78
N LEU A 112 9.26 1.01 -3.96
CA LEU A 112 9.46 1.77 -5.19
C LEU A 112 10.54 2.81 -4.99
N GLU A 113 11.54 2.81 -5.87
CA GLU A 113 12.58 3.83 -5.86
C GLU A 113 12.00 5.21 -6.18
N LYS A 114 11.00 5.25 -7.04
CA LYS A 114 10.31 6.48 -7.45
C LYS A 114 8.81 6.32 -7.27
N GLY A 115 8.17 7.40 -6.91
CA GLY A 115 6.72 7.45 -6.89
C GLY A 115 6.14 7.30 -8.30
N SER A 116 4.95 6.72 -8.38
CA SER A 116 4.22 6.54 -9.62
C SER A 116 3.23 7.70 -9.79
N LEU A 117 3.42 8.49 -10.84
CA LEU A 117 2.50 9.60 -11.17
C LEU A 117 1.24 9.04 -11.82
N ARG A 118 0.09 9.37 -11.25
CA ARG A 118 -1.20 8.85 -11.73
C ARG A 118 -2.28 9.92 -11.74
N SER A 119 -3.22 9.81 -12.67
CA SER A 119 -4.49 10.53 -12.55
C SER A 119 -5.31 9.91 -11.42
N VAL A 120 -6.21 10.70 -10.82
CA VAL A 120 -7.03 10.20 -9.70
C VAL A 120 -7.82 8.93 -10.05
N PRO A 121 -8.44 8.78 -11.23
CA PRO A 121 -9.12 7.53 -11.59
C PRO A 121 -8.23 6.29 -11.63
N GLU A 122 -6.91 6.48 -11.83
CA GLU A 122 -5.94 5.38 -11.93
C GLU A 122 -5.34 4.98 -10.58
N VAL A 123 -5.63 5.71 -9.50
CA VAL A 123 -4.99 5.49 -8.20
C VAL A 123 -5.23 4.08 -7.67
N LYS A 124 -6.44 3.55 -7.83
CA LYS A 124 -6.76 2.20 -7.36
C LYS A 124 -5.89 1.14 -8.02
N ASP A 125 -5.63 1.28 -9.31
CA ASP A 125 -4.74 0.36 -10.03
C ASP A 125 -3.30 0.51 -9.56
N ALA A 126 -2.85 1.73 -9.32
CA ALA A 126 -1.51 1.98 -8.81
C ALA A 126 -1.32 1.43 -7.39
N VAL A 127 -2.33 1.54 -6.55
CA VAL A 127 -2.33 0.98 -5.19
C VAL A 127 -2.23 -0.54 -5.24
N ARG A 128 -3.06 -1.18 -6.06
CA ARG A 128 -2.99 -2.63 -6.28
C ARG A 128 -1.59 -3.03 -6.74
N ASP A 129 -1.07 -2.38 -7.76
CA ASP A 129 0.23 -2.70 -8.33
C ASP A 129 1.37 -2.52 -7.32
N ALA A 130 1.28 -1.51 -6.47
CA ALA A 130 2.26 -1.28 -5.41
C ALA A 130 2.25 -2.40 -4.36
N TRP A 131 1.08 -2.88 -3.99
CA TRP A 131 0.95 -3.99 -3.04
C TRP A 131 1.22 -5.36 -3.67
N LEU A 132 1.23 -5.46 -4.99
CA LEU A 132 1.60 -6.67 -5.74
C LEU A 132 3.03 -6.61 -6.26
N SER A 133 3.90 -5.79 -5.68
CA SER A 133 5.29 -5.72 -6.10
C SER A 133 5.97 -7.09 -5.94
N LEU A 134 6.80 -7.46 -6.90
CA LEU A 134 7.48 -8.75 -6.88
C LEU A 134 8.33 -8.93 -5.63
N ARG A 135 9.06 -7.89 -5.26
CA ARG A 135 9.92 -7.91 -4.07
C ARG A 135 9.09 -8.09 -2.79
N GLY A 136 7.99 -7.38 -2.69
CA GLY A 136 7.11 -7.48 -1.54
C GLY A 136 6.48 -8.85 -1.42
N LEU A 137 5.95 -9.39 -2.51
CA LEU A 137 5.36 -10.74 -2.53
C LEU A 137 6.40 -11.82 -2.21
N GLU A 138 7.60 -11.70 -2.75
CA GLU A 138 8.71 -12.62 -2.44
C GLU A 138 9.00 -12.65 -0.93
N ARG A 139 9.10 -11.48 -0.32
CA ARG A 139 9.32 -11.35 1.12
C ARG A 139 8.16 -11.93 1.93
N GLN A 140 6.94 -11.77 1.46
CA GLN A 140 5.76 -12.35 2.10
C GLN A 140 5.77 -13.88 2.03
N VAL A 141 6.10 -14.46 0.88
CA VAL A 141 6.22 -15.91 0.74
C VAL A 141 7.32 -16.45 1.65
N GLU A 142 8.47 -15.80 1.70
CA GLU A 142 9.57 -16.18 2.57
C GLU A 142 9.18 -16.11 4.05
N ALA A 143 8.50 -15.05 4.48
CA ALA A 143 8.03 -14.92 5.85
C ALA A 143 7.01 -16.01 6.21
N ALA A 144 6.06 -16.29 5.32
CA ALA A 144 5.09 -17.35 5.51
C ALA A 144 5.76 -18.74 5.63
N ALA A 145 6.79 -18.99 4.84
CA ALA A 145 7.56 -20.23 4.90
C ALA A 145 8.28 -20.41 6.24
N ARG A 146 8.65 -19.31 6.89
CA ARG A 146 9.25 -19.34 8.24
C ARG A 146 8.24 -19.33 9.37
N GLY A 147 6.94 -19.30 9.07
CA GLY A 147 5.88 -19.21 10.08
C GLY A 147 5.80 -17.84 10.74
N GLU A 148 6.37 -16.81 10.12
CA GLU A 148 6.34 -15.45 10.62
C GLU A 148 5.11 -14.71 10.08
N ASP A 149 4.75 -13.60 10.74
CA ASP A 149 3.72 -12.70 10.23
C ASP A 149 4.15 -12.10 8.88
N LEU A 150 3.19 -11.93 7.98
CA LEU A 150 3.48 -11.36 6.68
C LEU A 150 3.86 -9.89 6.80
N PRO A 151 4.96 -9.45 6.20
CA PRO A 151 5.29 -8.05 6.17
C PRO A 151 4.24 -7.28 5.37
N THR A 152 3.80 -6.17 5.92
CA THR A 152 2.89 -5.22 5.29
C THR A 152 3.51 -3.84 5.37
N TRP A 153 3.11 -2.96 4.47
CA TRP A 153 3.65 -1.61 4.43
C TRP A 153 2.58 -0.61 4.01
N PRO A 154 2.72 0.64 4.48
CA PRO A 154 1.82 1.71 4.07
C PRO A 154 2.16 2.21 2.68
N LEU A 155 1.20 2.89 2.06
CA LEU A 155 1.40 3.64 0.82
C LEU A 155 1.11 5.11 1.09
N LEU A 156 1.83 5.97 0.41
CA LEU A 156 1.59 7.40 0.42
C LEU A 156 1.00 7.82 -0.92
N VAL A 157 -0.12 8.55 -0.86
CA VAL A 157 -0.74 9.16 -2.03
C VAL A 157 -0.78 10.66 -1.77
N TYR A 158 -0.03 11.44 -2.53
CA TYR A 158 0.02 12.88 -2.30
C TYR A 158 -0.20 13.66 -3.60
N SER A 159 -0.82 14.84 -3.45
CA SER A 159 -1.02 15.74 -4.57
C SER A 159 0.32 16.29 -5.03
N GLN A 160 0.53 16.33 -6.34
CA GLN A 160 1.66 17.05 -6.89
C GLN A 160 1.38 18.53 -6.77
N ALA A 161 2.21 19.25 -6.00
CA ALA A 161 2.06 20.67 -5.87
C ALA A 161 2.30 21.34 -7.23
N LYS A 162 1.41 22.23 -7.58
CA LYS A 162 1.70 23.16 -8.67
C LYS A 162 2.69 24.18 -8.13
N ILE A 163 3.85 24.13 -8.68
CA ILE A 163 4.84 25.14 -8.42
C ILE A 163 4.44 26.38 -9.23
#